data_341c657c85b2c70fc25354164bb4f1d7
#
_entry.id   341c657c85b2c70fc25354164bb4f1d7
#
_cell.length_a   1.000
_cell.length_b   1.000
_cell.length_c   1.000
_cell.angle_alpha   90.00
_cell.angle_beta   90.00
_cell.angle_gamma   90.00
#
_symmetry.space_group_name_H-M   'P 1'
#
loop_
_entity.id
_entity.type
_entity.pdbx_description
1 polymer ?
#
loop_
_entity_poly.entity_id
_entity_poly.type
_entity_poly.pdbx_seq_one_letter_code
_entity_poly.pdbx_strand_id
1 'polypeptide(L)'
;MQEKTNLSERSGFAKAVDCVIALLCLAVSLFHIFIAVNSSISVVQQRVIHVMAILLIFFAGQVSKTVSKSKWKTIVNSLLFLLTVCVAVYFIKGNTLSALSQRGVRGISQSDMVFGVILIVMVLFVSYRTVGLALTILSGIFLAYAYFGRYMPDLIAHKGYTIRKITDYVAWTSESIFGSCIGASVSFVALYIIFGELLNAFGAGQFFIDIAYALTGRMKGGPAEASVVSSALMGSINGSAVANVVTTGTFTIPLMKKVGYTPEFAGAVEAVASTGGQLLPPVMGAAAFVMADLTGIPYSTIIIAAIVPGLLYYVSLGVAVYLEACKKGLGSEDETRLPVVKQVLKAGWYHAIPIVVLIVALIGFGYSANTSAIYAIIALLAIGVVNTLRKEHRLPIREIVDSLISAAKTTVPVAIACACAGIVIGIVSMTGIGVKFTTIVFRISGGNLLAMLVMIMLACIVMGMGLPSTAAYIIAASIGAPALIQAGIPTLAAH
;
A
#
# COMPACT_ATOMS: atom_id res chain seq x y z
N MET A 1 -3.48 23.33 6.12
CA MET A 1 -3.71 24.76 5.82
C MET A 1 -2.42 25.57 5.60
N GLN A 2 -1.28 25.17 6.14
CA GLN A 2 0.01 25.90 5.96
C GLN A 2 0.69 25.73 4.58
N GLU A 3 0.33 24.72 3.78
CA GLU A 3 0.94 24.50 2.46
C GLU A 3 0.34 25.36 1.32
N LYS A 4 -0.89 25.83 1.50
CA LYS A 4 -1.58 26.66 0.47
C LYS A 4 -1.11 28.13 0.42
N THR A 5 -0.51 28.65 1.47
CA THR A 5 -0.11 30.05 1.56
C THR A 5 1.22 30.38 0.86
N ASN A 6 2.02 29.39 0.49
CA ASN A 6 3.34 29.59 -0.11
C ASN A 6 3.41 29.44 -1.65
N LEU A 7 2.29 29.23 -2.33
CA LEU A 7 2.28 29.02 -3.79
C LEU A 7 2.46 30.31 -4.60
N SER A 8 2.13 31.47 -4.04
CA SER A 8 2.26 32.75 -4.73
C SER A 8 3.71 33.26 -4.84
N GLU A 9 4.59 32.89 -3.92
CA GLU A 9 5.98 33.35 -3.86
C GLU A 9 7.01 32.41 -4.52
N ARG A 10 6.57 31.24 -5.06
CA ARG A 10 7.48 30.30 -5.72
C ARG A 10 7.97 30.85 -7.07
N SER A 11 9.26 30.67 -7.37
CA SER A 11 9.87 31.03 -8.66
C SER A 11 9.12 30.37 -9.83
N GLY A 12 9.13 30.99 -11.01
CA GLY A 12 8.47 30.46 -12.22
C GLY A 12 8.92 29.02 -12.55
N PHE A 13 10.20 28.70 -12.31
CA PHE A 13 10.74 27.34 -12.47
C PHE A 13 10.11 26.34 -11.50
N ALA A 14 9.90 26.71 -10.22
CA ALA A 14 9.24 25.83 -9.25
C ALA A 14 7.80 25.50 -9.67
N LYS A 15 7.06 26.49 -10.17
CA LYS A 15 5.69 26.28 -10.69
C LYS A 15 5.68 25.37 -11.91
N ALA A 16 6.65 25.50 -12.82
CA ALA A 16 6.77 24.61 -13.96
C ALA A 16 7.05 23.15 -13.54
N VAL A 17 7.96 22.94 -12.56
CA VAL A 17 8.24 21.60 -12.02
C VAL A 17 6.99 21.00 -11.34
N ASP A 18 6.25 21.78 -10.55
CA ASP A 18 5.02 21.31 -9.90
C ASP A 18 3.94 20.94 -10.94
N CYS A 19 3.84 21.69 -12.04
CA CYS A 19 2.94 21.35 -13.15
C CYS A 19 3.34 20.04 -13.83
N VAL A 20 4.63 19.82 -14.09
CA VAL A 20 5.13 18.55 -14.65
C VAL A 20 4.81 17.37 -13.72
N ILE A 21 5.00 17.53 -12.41
CA ILE A 21 4.66 16.49 -11.43
C ILE A 21 3.16 16.20 -11.48
N ALA A 22 2.32 17.22 -11.51
CA ALA A 22 0.87 17.05 -11.57
C ALA A 22 0.44 16.29 -12.83
N LEU A 23 1.02 16.65 -14.00
CA LEU A 23 0.78 15.96 -15.26
C LEU A 23 1.25 14.50 -15.23
N LEU A 24 2.44 14.21 -14.69
CA LEU A 24 2.94 12.85 -14.52
C LEU A 24 2.02 12.03 -13.60
N CYS A 25 1.62 12.60 -12.46
CA CYS A 25 0.71 11.92 -11.53
C CYS A 25 -0.64 11.62 -12.18
N LEU A 26 -1.20 12.60 -12.89
CA LEU A 26 -2.47 12.41 -13.61
C LEU A 26 -2.35 11.35 -14.70
N ALA A 27 -1.28 11.38 -15.49
CA ALA A 27 -1.02 10.38 -16.52
C ALA A 27 -0.89 8.96 -15.93
N VAL A 28 -0.25 8.82 -14.77
CA VAL A 28 -0.11 7.54 -14.07
C VAL A 28 -1.46 7.04 -13.57
N SER A 29 -2.28 7.88 -12.95
CA SER A 29 -3.61 7.49 -12.50
C SER A 29 -4.52 7.10 -13.67
N LEU A 30 -4.50 7.84 -14.75
CA LEU A 30 -5.24 7.50 -15.99
C LEU A 30 -4.71 6.21 -16.64
N PHE A 31 -3.40 5.98 -16.60
CA PHE A 31 -2.80 4.74 -17.06
C PHE A 31 -3.36 3.52 -16.29
N HIS A 32 -3.49 3.60 -14.97
CA HIS A 32 -4.05 2.49 -14.18
C HIS A 32 -5.53 2.26 -14.47
N ILE A 33 -6.33 3.31 -14.67
CA ILE A 33 -7.72 3.18 -15.10
C ILE A 33 -7.78 2.55 -16.49
N PHE A 34 -6.92 2.98 -17.42
CA PHE A 34 -6.86 2.45 -18.78
C PHE A 34 -6.53 0.96 -18.82
N ILE A 35 -5.48 0.51 -18.13
CA ILE A 35 -5.08 -0.92 -18.14
C ILE A 35 -6.08 -1.80 -17.39
N ALA A 36 -6.89 -1.26 -16.47
CA ALA A 36 -7.94 -2.03 -15.81
C ALA A 36 -9.11 -2.36 -16.73
N VAL A 37 -9.31 -1.58 -17.79
CA VAL A 37 -10.37 -1.77 -18.79
C VAL A 37 -9.84 -2.40 -20.07
N ASN A 38 -8.57 -2.13 -20.42
CA ASN A 38 -7.97 -2.53 -21.69
C ASN A 38 -6.72 -3.38 -21.49
N SER A 39 -6.73 -4.58 -22.04
CA SER A 39 -5.61 -5.55 -21.96
C SER A 39 -4.61 -5.44 -23.11
N SER A 40 -4.57 -4.31 -23.85
CA SER A 40 -3.67 -4.14 -25.02
C SER A 40 -2.18 -4.10 -24.66
N ILE A 41 -1.83 -3.77 -23.43
CA ILE A 41 -0.45 -3.70 -22.94
C ILE A 41 -0.11 -5.00 -22.20
N SER A 42 1.01 -5.64 -22.56
CA SER A 42 1.44 -6.88 -21.89
C SER A 42 1.71 -6.65 -20.39
N VAL A 43 1.45 -7.68 -19.56
CA VAL A 43 1.62 -7.62 -18.10
C VAL A 43 3.03 -7.16 -17.70
N VAL A 44 4.05 -7.64 -18.41
CA VAL A 44 5.44 -7.23 -18.15
C VAL A 44 5.65 -5.74 -18.41
N GLN A 45 5.14 -5.25 -19.54
CA GLN A 45 5.21 -3.82 -19.87
C GLN A 45 4.45 -2.95 -18.88
N GLN A 46 3.26 -3.40 -18.41
CA GLN A 46 2.52 -2.69 -17.37
C GLN A 46 3.35 -2.52 -16.10
N ARG A 47 4.01 -3.60 -15.64
CA ARG A 47 4.88 -3.58 -14.45
C ARG A 47 6.08 -2.65 -14.62
N VAL A 48 6.73 -2.69 -15.79
CA VAL A 48 7.86 -1.82 -16.10
C VAL A 48 7.45 -0.35 -16.15
N ILE A 49 6.38 -0.01 -16.89
CA ILE A 49 5.87 1.36 -16.97
C ILE A 49 5.52 1.88 -15.58
N HIS A 50 4.86 1.08 -14.75
CA HIS A 50 4.49 1.47 -13.39
C HIS A 50 5.72 1.81 -12.55
N VAL A 51 6.71 0.92 -12.45
CA VAL A 51 7.93 1.17 -11.65
C VAL A 51 8.66 2.41 -12.15
N MET A 52 8.82 2.55 -13.48
CA MET A 52 9.49 3.72 -14.06
C MET A 52 8.74 5.03 -13.77
N ALA A 53 7.41 5.02 -13.90
CA ALA A 53 6.57 6.18 -13.60
C ALA A 53 6.64 6.57 -12.11
N ILE A 54 6.62 5.59 -11.21
CA ILE A 54 6.78 5.82 -9.76
C ILE A 54 8.14 6.45 -9.44
N LEU A 55 9.22 5.96 -10.02
CA LEU A 55 10.56 6.54 -9.86
C LEU A 55 10.61 7.99 -10.40
N LEU A 56 10.00 8.24 -11.55
CA LEU A 56 9.91 9.59 -12.14
C LEU A 56 9.14 10.55 -11.23
N ILE A 57 7.99 10.16 -10.69
CA ILE A 57 7.21 10.98 -9.74
C ILE A 57 8.04 11.28 -8.50
N PHE A 58 8.74 10.29 -7.95
CA PHE A 58 9.58 10.49 -6.76
C PHE A 58 10.70 11.51 -7.02
N PHE A 59 11.52 11.31 -8.06
CA PHE A 59 12.66 12.20 -8.33
C PHE A 59 12.22 13.60 -8.77
N ALA A 60 11.16 13.72 -9.56
CA ALA A 60 10.56 15.02 -9.86
C ALA A 60 10.10 15.74 -8.57
N GLY A 61 9.47 15.02 -7.63
CA GLY A 61 9.09 15.54 -6.33
C GLY A 61 10.28 15.99 -5.48
N GLN A 62 11.45 15.33 -5.58
CA GLN A 62 12.67 15.79 -4.89
C GLN A 62 13.20 17.07 -5.51
N VAL A 63 13.12 17.24 -6.83
CA VAL A 63 13.47 18.51 -7.51
C VAL A 63 12.60 19.64 -6.96
N SER A 64 11.26 19.48 -6.97
CA SER A 64 10.34 20.52 -6.46
C SER A 64 10.64 20.92 -5.01
N LYS A 65 10.91 19.94 -4.13
CA LYS A 65 11.24 20.21 -2.71
C LYS A 65 12.53 20.99 -2.50
N THR A 66 13.45 20.95 -3.45
CA THR A 66 14.80 21.55 -3.30
C THR A 66 14.98 22.87 -4.06
N VAL A 67 14.16 23.16 -5.06
CA VAL A 67 14.24 24.38 -5.91
C VAL A 67 14.30 25.66 -5.07
N SER A 68 13.48 25.75 -4.01
CA SER A 68 13.43 26.93 -3.15
C SER A 68 14.43 26.92 -2.00
N LYS A 69 15.14 25.79 -1.78
CA LYS A 69 15.98 25.61 -0.58
C LYS A 69 17.48 25.62 -0.83
N SER A 70 17.95 25.06 -1.95
CA SER A 70 19.38 24.91 -2.22
C SER A 70 19.64 24.65 -3.71
N LYS A 71 20.38 25.55 -4.37
CA LYS A 71 20.78 25.40 -5.78
C LYS A 71 21.52 24.07 -6.03
N TRP A 72 22.49 23.72 -5.17
CA TRP A 72 23.26 22.49 -5.31
C TRP A 72 22.39 21.23 -5.24
N LYS A 73 21.52 21.15 -4.23
CA LYS A 73 20.60 20.01 -4.10
C LYS A 73 19.63 19.92 -5.29
N THR A 74 19.22 21.06 -5.82
CA THR A 74 18.36 21.10 -7.02
C THR A 74 19.08 20.55 -8.24
N ILE A 75 20.35 20.95 -8.47
CA ILE A 75 21.16 20.43 -9.58
C ILE A 75 21.30 18.90 -9.47
N VAL A 76 21.69 18.39 -8.29
CA VAL A 76 21.85 16.95 -8.06
C VAL A 76 20.53 16.18 -8.29
N ASN A 77 19.40 16.68 -7.75
CA ASN A 77 18.11 16.03 -7.94
C ASN A 77 17.62 16.10 -9.41
N SER A 78 17.94 17.20 -10.13
CA SER A 78 17.64 17.30 -11.57
C SER A 78 18.44 16.30 -12.39
N LEU A 79 19.73 16.10 -12.07
CA LEU A 79 20.56 15.08 -12.72
C LEU A 79 20.03 13.66 -12.43
N LEU A 80 19.61 13.37 -11.19
CA LEU A 80 18.98 12.10 -10.84
C LEU A 80 17.65 11.90 -11.57
N PHE A 81 16.86 12.94 -11.74
CA PHE A 81 15.63 12.88 -12.53
C PHE A 81 15.92 12.57 -14.01
N LEU A 82 16.90 13.25 -14.61
CA LEU A 82 17.33 12.97 -16.00
C LEU A 82 17.85 11.53 -16.15
N LEU A 83 18.66 11.07 -15.20
CA LEU A 83 19.10 9.66 -15.16
C LEU A 83 17.89 8.71 -15.10
N THR A 84 16.88 9.04 -14.30
CA THR A 84 15.64 8.24 -14.21
C THR A 84 14.91 8.21 -15.55
N VAL A 85 14.85 9.33 -16.28
CA VAL A 85 14.27 9.37 -17.63
C VAL A 85 15.03 8.42 -18.58
N CYS A 86 16.36 8.46 -18.57
CA CYS A 86 17.19 7.57 -19.40
C CYS A 86 16.93 6.09 -19.05
N VAL A 87 16.89 5.77 -17.75
CA VAL A 87 16.59 4.41 -17.27
C VAL A 87 15.19 3.99 -17.71
N ALA A 88 14.19 4.85 -17.55
CA ALA A 88 12.82 4.57 -17.94
C ALA A 88 12.69 4.26 -19.44
N VAL A 89 13.28 5.11 -20.29
CA VAL A 89 13.28 4.88 -21.75
C VAL A 89 13.98 3.56 -22.10
N TYR A 90 15.11 3.26 -21.46
CA TYR A 90 15.85 2.02 -21.70
C TYR A 90 15.04 0.78 -21.33
N PHE A 91 14.43 0.77 -20.13
CA PHE A 91 13.65 -0.36 -19.66
C PHE A 91 12.33 -0.56 -20.44
N ILE A 92 11.63 0.53 -20.77
CA ILE A 92 10.38 0.45 -21.56
C ILE A 92 10.67 -0.13 -22.97
N LYS A 93 11.72 0.35 -23.64
CA LYS A 93 12.15 -0.20 -24.94
C LYS A 93 12.68 -1.63 -24.80
N GLY A 94 13.44 -1.91 -23.75
CA GLY A 94 14.06 -3.20 -23.51
C GLY A 94 13.09 -4.32 -23.10
N ASN A 95 11.86 -4.04 -22.68
CA ASN A 95 10.87 -5.04 -22.29
C ASN A 95 9.74 -5.21 -23.31
N THR A 96 10.01 -4.93 -24.59
CA THR A 96 9.15 -5.37 -25.69
C THR A 96 9.28 -6.86 -25.91
N LEU A 97 8.27 -7.51 -26.51
CA LEU A 97 8.28 -8.96 -26.75
C LEU A 97 9.51 -9.41 -27.56
N SER A 98 9.92 -8.62 -28.55
CA SER A 98 11.12 -8.89 -29.35
C SER A 98 12.41 -8.81 -28.55
N ALA A 99 12.54 -7.82 -27.65
CA ALA A 99 13.71 -7.66 -26.81
C ALA A 99 13.81 -8.77 -25.75
N LEU A 100 12.68 -9.20 -25.18
CA LEU A 100 12.62 -10.31 -24.22
C LEU A 100 13.03 -11.65 -24.86
N SER A 101 12.56 -11.94 -26.07
CA SER A 101 12.96 -13.17 -26.79
C SER A 101 14.45 -13.18 -27.13
N GLN A 102 15.00 -12.03 -27.56
CA GLN A 102 16.44 -11.92 -27.83
C GLN A 102 17.31 -12.13 -26.57
N ARG A 103 16.87 -11.60 -25.41
CA ARG A 103 17.56 -11.85 -24.13
C ARG A 103 17.49 -13.29 -23.68
N GLY A 104 16.36 -13.96 -23.89
CA GLY A 104 16.21 -15.37 -23.57
C GLY A 104 17.27 -16.24 -24.27
N VAL A 105 17.69 -15.86 -25.48
CA VAL A 105 18.70 -16.57 -26.27
C VAL A 105 20.13 -16.10 -25.96
N ARG A 106 20.38 -14.79 -25.91
CA ARG A 106 21.73 -14.19 -25.84
C ARG A 106 22.18 -13.84 -24.41
N GLY A 107 21.28 -13.84 -23.43
CA GLY A 107 21.52 -13.27 -22.10
C GLY A 107 21.55 -11.73 -22.11
N ILE A 108 21.86 -11.14 -20.96
CA ILE A 108 21.93 -9.67 -20.83
C ILE A 108 23.24 -9.13 -21.46
N SER A 109 23.11 -7.96 -22.13
CA SER A 109 24.25 -7.21 -22.67
C SER A 109 25.01 -6.48 -21.55
N GLN A 110 26.13 -5.85 -21.88
CA GLN A 110 26.87 -5.00 -20.92
C GLN A 110 26.04 -3.76 -20.54
N SER A 111 25.29 -3.18 -21.48
CA SER A 111 24.38 -2.06 -21.21
C SER A 111 23.25 -2.49 -20.31
N ASP A 112 22.64 -3.67 -20.53
CA ASP A 112 21.58 -4.21 -19.66
C ASP A 112 22.10 -4.39 -18.22
N MET A 113 23.35 -4.84 -18.06
CA MET A 113 23.98 -4.98 -16.75
C MET A 113 24.10 -3.61 -16.05
N VAL A 114 24.62 -2.59 -16.73
CA VAL A 114 24.78 -1.23 -16.16
C VAL A 114 23.43 -0.64 -15.77
N PHE A 115 22.47 -0.61 -16.69
CA PHE A 115 21.12 -0.09 -16.40
C PHE A 115 20.39 -0.90 -15.33
N GLY A 116 20.58 -2.22 -15.26
CA GLY A 116 20.03 -3.06 -14.23
C GLY A 116 20.57 -2.74 -12.84
N VAL A 117 21.89 -2.55 -12.71
CA VAL A 117 22.53 -2.12 -11.45
C VAL A 117 22.02 -0.74 -11.04
N ILE A 118 21.94 0.21 -11.97
CA ILE A 118 21.40 1.55 -11.70
C ILE A 118 19.97 1.44 -11.18
N LEU A 119 19.10 0.63 -11.81
CA LEU A 119 17.73 0.44 -11.35
C LEU A 119 17.68 -0.12 -9.93
N ILE A 120 18.46 -1.16 -9.61
CA ILE A 120 18.52 -1.75 -8.27
C ILE A 120 18.91 -0.69 -7.24
N VAL A 121 19.96 0.09 -7.51
CA VAL A 121 20.42 1.17 -6.62
C VAL A 121 19.35 2.25 -6.46
N MET A 122 18.65 2.63 -7.54
CA MET A 122 17.57 3.61 -7.48
C MET A 122 16.40 3.11 -6.64
N VAL A 123 15.97 1.86 -6.80
CA VAL A 123 14.90 1.25 -6.00
C VAL A 123 15.28 1.24 -4.52
N LEU A 124 16.50 0.82 -4.17
CA LEU A 124 17.00 0.84 -2.80
C LEU A 124 17.08 2.26 -2.23
N PHE A 125 17.56 3.23 -3.00
CA PHE A 125 17.64 4.62 -2.58
C PHE A 125 16.25 5.22 -2.33
N VAL A 126 15.29 4.97 -3.23
CA VAL A 126 13.92 5.46 -3.07
C VAL A 126 13.23 4.75 -1.92
N SER A 127 13.49 3.44 -1.71
CA SER A 127 13.00 2.69 -0.55
C SER A 127 13.49 3.32 0.76
N TYR A 128 14.78 3.63 0.86
CA TYR A 128 15.34 4.32 2.04
C TYR A 128 14.62 5.64 2.34
N ARG A 129 14.25 6.40 1.30
CA ARG A 129 13.65 7.74 1.42
C ARG A 129 12.14 7.73 1.64
N THR A 130 11.43 6.69 1.25
CA THR A 130 9.95 6.62 1.29
C THR A 130 9.40 5.60 2.26
N VAL A 131 10.06 4.44 2.36
CA VAL A 131 9.62 3.29 3.15
C VAL A 131 10.39 3.20 4.46
N GLY A 132 11.71 3.46 4.40
CA GLY A 132 12.57 3.46 5.56
C GLY A 132 13.79 2.55 5.43
N LEU A 133 14.64 2.63 6.45
CA LEU A 133 15.94 1.95 6.47
C LEU A 133 15.82 0.43 6.57
N ALA A 134 14.83 -0.08 7.30
CA ALA A 134 14.71 -1.51 7.61
C ALA A 134 14.56 -2.36 6.35
N LEU A 135 13.63 -2.02 5.44
CA LEU A 135 13.42 -2.74 4.19
C LEU A 135 14.63 -2.63 3.25
N THR A 136 15.26 -1.45 3.22
CA THR A 136 16.44 -1.21 2.39
C THR A 136 17.62 -2.07 2.83
N ILE A 137 17.90 -2.12 4.15
CA ILE A 137 18.96 -2.98 4.71
C ILE A 137 18.65 -4.45 4.43
N LEU A 138 17.41 -4.88 4.66
CA LEU A 138 17.01 -6.26 4.44
C LEU A 138 17.23 -6.68 2.97
N SER A 139 16.80 -5.86 2.01
CA SER A 139 17.03 -6.11 0.59
C SER A 139 18.53 -6.13 0.25
N GLY A 140 19.31 -5.25 0.86
CA GLY A 140 20.78 -5.24 0.73
C GLY A 140 21.43 -6.51 1.27
N ILE A 141 20.98 -7.00 2.44
CA ILE A 141 21.45 -8.26 3.03
C ILE A 141 21.16 -9.44 2.10
N PHE A 142 19.95 -9.51 1.52
CA PHE A 142 19.62 -10.59 0.58
C PHE A 142 20.44 -10.51 -0.72
N LEU A 143 20.71 -9.32 -1.25
CA LEU A 143 21.61 -9.15 -2.40
C LEU A 143 23.05 -9.60 -2.06
N ALA A 144 23.55 -9.21 -0.89
CA ALA A 144 24.85 -9.65 -0.40
C ALA A 144 24.88 -11.18 -0.18
N TYR A 145 23.81 -11.74 0.39
CA TYR A 145 23.67 -13.19 0.54
C TYR A 145 23.74 -13.93 -0.80
N ALA A 146 23.06 -13.43 -1.84
CA ALA A 146 23.14 -14.03 -3.18
C ALA A 146 24.56 -14.08 -3.73
N TYR A 147 25.38 -13.06 -3.45
CA TYR A 147 26.77 -13.00 -3.88
C TYR A 147 27.70 -13.87 -3.01
N PHE A 148 27.60 -13.74 -1.68
CA PHE A 148 28.48 -14.39 -0.71
C PHE A 148 28.04 -15.79 -0.30
N GLY A 149 27.05 -16.40 -0.95
CA GLY A 149 26.41 -17.66 -0.55
C GLY A 149 27.35 -18.83 -0.30
N ARG A 150 28.50 -18.90 -0.98
CA ARG A 150 29.51 -19.94 -0.79
C ARG A 150 30.31 -19.81 0.52
N TYR A 151 30.29 -18.65 1.14
CA TYR A 151 30.97 -18.37 2.41
C TYR A 151 30.05 -18.46 3.62
N MET A 152 28.78 -18.80 3.38
CA MET A 152 27.78 -18.92 4.45
C MET A 152 27.92 -20.28 5.17
N PRO A 153 27.40 -20.36 6.42
CA PRO A 153 27.32 -21.64 7.14
C PRO A 153 26.55 -22.69 6.35
N ASP A 154 26.88 -23.98 6.48
CA ASP A 154 26.33 -25.10 5.68
C ASP A 154 24.79 -25.12 5.63
N LEU A 155 24.12 -24.71 6.73
CA LEU A 155 22.66 -24.64 6.82
C LEU A 155 22.03 -23.73 5.78
N ILE A 156 22.70 -22.63 5.42
CA ILE A 156 22.21 -21.61 4.49
C ILE A 156 23.16 -21.42 3.28
N ALA A 157 24.27 -22.17 3.21
CA ALA A 157 25.25 -22.06 2.12
C ALA A 157 24.61 -22.38 0.76
N HIS A 158 25.01 -21.68 -0.28
CA HIS A 158 24.69 -21.99 -1.67
C HIS A 158 25.87 -21.64 -2.58
N LYS A 159 25.81 -22.02 -3.87
CA LYS A 159 26.94 -21.89 -4.82
C LYS A 159 27.46 -20.46 -5.04
N GLY A 160 26.75 -19.44 -4.56
CA GLY A 160 27.01 -18.03 -4.87
C GLY A 160 26.71 -17.68 -6.33
N TYR A 161 26.40 -16.42 -6.58
CA TYR A 161 26.07 -15.95 -7.93
C TYR A 161 26.93 -14.73 -8.29
N THR A 162 27.24 -14.58 -9.57
CA THR A 162 27.97 -13.40 -10.08
C THR A 162 27.06 -12.17 -10.09
N ILE A 163 27.63 -10.99 -9.99
CA ILE A 163 26.88 -9.71 -10.09
C ILE A 163 26.04 -9.69 -11.36
N ARG A 164 26.59 -10.15 -12.50
CA ARG A 164 25.85 -10.23 -13.76
C ARG A 164 24.60 -11.09 -13.65
N LYS A 165 24.68 -12.26 -12.99
CA LYS A 165 23.54 -13.17 -12.83
C LYS A 165 22.52 -12.63 -11.84
N ILE A 166 22.97 -11.97 -10.77
CA ILE A 166 22.08 -11.29 -9.81
C ILE A 166 21.34 -10.16 -10.51
N THR A 167 22.03 -9.30 -11.27
CA THR A 167 21.42 -8.18 -12.01
C THR A 167 20.44 -8.69 -13.07
N ASP A 168 20.79 -9.73 -13.82
CA ASP A 168 19.90 -10.38 -14.77
C ASP A 168 18.60 -10.81 -14.10
N TYR A 169 18.69 -11.56 -13.01
CA TYR A 169 17.53 -12.10 -12.32
C TYR A 169 16.69 -11.01 -11.65
N VAL A 170 17.35 -10.02 -11.02
CA VAL A 170 16.66 -8.99 -10.23
C VAL A 170 16.02 -7.91 -11.10
N ALA A 171 16.69 -7.47 -12.16
CA ALA A 171 16.25 -6.31 -12.95
C ALA A 171 15.61 -6.67 -14.30
N TRP A 172 15.77 -7.91 -14.80
CA TRP A 172 15.36 -8.25 -16.17
C TRP A 172 14.41 -9.43 -16.26
N THR A 173 14.05 -10.06 -15.12
CA THR A 173 13.03 -11.11 -15.09
C THR A 173 11.76 -10.63 -14.41
N SER A 174 10.68 -11.38 -14.56
CA SER A 174 9.41 -11.18 -13.85
C SER A 174 9.37 -11.87 -12.49
N GLU A 175 10.53 -12.21 -11.92
CA GLU A 175 10.61 -12.97 -10.67
C GLU A 175 11.06 -12.12 -9.46
N SER A 176 11.49 -10.88 -9.69
CA SER A 176 12.03 -10.01 -8.66
C SER A 176 11.40 -8.61 -8.69
N ILE A 177 12.12 -7.54 -9.06
CA ILE A 177 11.58 -6.16 -9.08
C ILE A 177 10.26 -6.10 -9.87
N PHE A 178 10.18 -6.74 -11.03
CA PHE A 178 8.98 -6.79 -11.87
C PHE A 178 8.12 -8.04 -11.61
N GLY A 179 8.27 -8.65 -10.42
CA GLY A 179 7.56 -9.85 -10.02
C GLY A 179 6.10 -9.61 -9.62
N SER A 180 5.52 -10.63 -8.97
CA SER A 180 4.12 -10.65 -8.53
C SER A 180 3.77 -9.49 -7.61
N CYS A 181 4.67 -9.09 -6.71
CA CYS A 181 4.39 -7.97 -5.81
C CYS A 181 4.13 -6.65 -6.54
N ILE A 182 4.93 -6.34 -7.56
CA ILE A 182 4.66 -5.20 -8.44
C ILE A 182 3.44 -5.46 -9.32
N GLY A 183 3.19 -6.71 -9.72
CA GLY A 183 1.95 -7.11 -10.38
C GLY A 183 0.72 -6.70 -9.60
N ALA A 184 0.64 -7.04 -8.31
CA ALA A 184 -0.43 -6.63 -7.43
C ALA A 184 -0.54 -5.09 -7.30
N SER A 185 0.59 -4.39 -7.21
CA SER A 185 0.63 -2.92 -7.14
C SER A 185 0.04 -2.27 -8.38
N VAL A 186 0.39 -2.78 -9.58
CA VAL A 186 -0.10 -2.26 -10.87
C VAL A 186 -1.57 -2.55 -11.07
N SER A 187 -1.97 -3.80 -10.83
CA SER A 187 -3.30 -4.29 -11.18
C SER A 187 -4.37 -3.81 -10.20
N PHE A 188 -4.10 -3.95 -8.90
CA PHE A 188 -5.14 -3.75 -7.88
C PHE A 188 -4.89 -2.51 -7.03
N VAL A 189 -3.72 -2.43 -6.39
CA VAL A 189 -3.48 -1.45 -5.32
C VAL A 189 -3.63 -0.01 -5.82
N ALA A 190 -3.04 0.33 -6.97
CA ALA A 190 -3.13 1.67 -7.52
C ALA A 190 -4.59 2.07 -7.82
N LEU A 191 -5.38 1.14 -8.36
CA LEU A 191 -6.79 1.39 -8.69
C LEU A 191 -7.66 1.60 -7.45
N TYR A 192 -7.41 0.79 -6.39
CA TYR A 192 -8.14 0.95 -5.12
C TYR A 192 -7.72 2.21 -4.34
N ILE A 193 -6.46 2.63 -4.45
CA ILE A 193 -6.02 3.93 -3.93
C ILE A 193 -6.75 5.06 -4.67
N ILE A 194 -6.87 4.98 -6.00
CA ILE A 194 -7.65 5.95 -6.79
C ILE A 194 -9.10 5.98 -6.33
N PHE A 195 -9.74 4.83 -6.14
CA PHE A 195 -11.11 4.74 -5.63
C PHE A 195 -11.26 5.39 -4.25
N GLY A 196 -10.36 5.09 -3.31
CA GLY A 196 -10.39 5.64 -1.96
C GLY A 196 -10.21 7.16 -1.92
N GLU A 197 -9.26 7.70 -2.69
CA GLU A 197 -9.00 9.14 -2.80
C GLU A 197 -10.19 9.87 -3.45
N LEU A 198 -10.78 9.30 -4.50
CA LEU A 198 -11.99 9.85 -5.11
C LEU A 198 -13.18 9.83 -4.15
N LEU A 199 -13.40 8.72 -3.45
CA LEU A 199 -14.49 8.61 -2.47
C LEU A 199 -14.37 9.65 -1.37
N ASN A 200 -13.13 9.91 -0.91
CA ASN A 200 -12.83 10.95 0.07
C ASN A 200 -13.11 12.36 -0.49
N ALA A 201 -12.77 12.64 -1.74
CA ALA A 201 -13.09 13.90 -2.42
C ALA A 201 -14.60 14.18 -2.52
N PHE A 202 -15.40 13.13 -2.61
CA PHE A 202 -16.86 13.23 -2.60
C PHE A 202 -17.45 13.37 -1.18
N GLY A 203 -16.61 13.46 -0.13
CA GLY A 203 -17.05 13.75 1.24
C GLY A 203 -17.38 12.53 2.10
N ALA A 204 -17.07 11.31 1.61
CA ALA A 204 -17.33 10.09 2.38
C ALA A 204 -16.58 10.05 3.72
N GLY A 205 -15.39 10.66 3.80
CA GLY A 205 -14.62 10.72 5.04
C GLY A 205 -15.37 11.42 6.17
N GLN A 206 -15.95 12.59 5.91
CA GLN A 206 -16.74 13.31 6.90
C GLN A 206 -18.01 12.53 7.27
N PHE A 207 -18.70 11.95 6.30
CA PHE A 207 -19.86 11.10 6.54
C PHE A 207 -19.56 9.94 7.49
N PHE A 208 -18.41 9.25 7.32
CA PHE A 208 -18.03 8.14 8.20
C PHE A 208 -17.68 8.61 9.62
N ILE A 209 -17.06 9.77 9.77
CA ILE A 209 -16.80 10.36 11.08
C ILE A 209 -18.11 10.70 11.77
N ASP A 210 -19.04 11.37 11.07
CA ASP A 210 -20.31 11.80 11.62
C ASP A 210 -21.20 10.62 12.03
N ILE A 211 -21.23 9.54 11.21
CA ILE A 211 -22.01 8.34 11.56
C ILE A 211 -21.39 7.58 12.73
N ALA A 212 -20.06 7.47 12.78
CA ALA A 212 -19.36 6.85 13.90
C ALA A 212 -19.65 7.61 15.20
N TYR A 213 -19.57 8.94 15.16
CA TYR A 213 -19.83 9.79 16.32
C TYR A 213 -21.30 9.74 16.76
N ALA A 214 -22.23 9.70 15.81
CA ALA A 214 -23.65 9.54 16.10
C ALA A 214 -24.00 8.20 16.77
N LEU A 215 -23.26 7.14 16.42
CA LEU A 215 -23.47 5.78 16.97
C LEU A 215 -22.83 5.58 18.34
N THR A 216 -21.63 6.11 18.54
CA THR A 216 -20.80 5.78 19.72
C THR A 216 -20.70 6.89 20.75
N GLY A 217 -21.06 8.14 20.40
CA GLY A 217 -20.84 9.30 21.26
C GLY A 217 -21.56 9.25 22.61
N ARG A 218 -22.63 8.45 22.74
CA ARG A 218 -23.36 8.18 24.00
C ARG A 218 -22.67 7.18 24.91
N MET A 219 -21.68 6.44 24.42
CA MET A 219 -20.94 5.48 25.22
C MET A 219 -19.95 6.20 26.15
N LYS A 220 -19.55 5.54 27.22
CA LYS A 220 -18.46 6.03 28.05
C LYS A 220 -17.20 6.12 27.19
N GLY A 221 -16.57 7.30 27.21
CA GLY A 221 -15.43 7.54 26.32
C GLY A 221 -15.78 7.62 24.83
N GLY A 222 -17.03 7.95 24.50
CA GLY A 222 -17.60 7.95 23.14
C GLY A 222 -16.72 8.52 22.03
N PRO A 223 -15.99 9.62 22.20
CA PRO A 223 -15.05 10.13 21.20
C PRO A 223 -13.93 9.15 20.80
N ALA A 224 -13.45 8.33 21.73
CA ALA A 224 -12.46 7.32 21.42
C ALA A 224 -13.08 6.12 20.67
N GLU A 225 -14.30 5.73 21.06
CA GLU A 225 -15.08 4.71 20.31
C GLU A 225 -15.42 5.21 18.89
N ALA A 226 -15.73 6.49 18.73
CA ALA A 226 -15.95 7.10 17.42
C ALA A 226 -14.69 7.06 16.55
N SER A 227 -13.50 7.24 17.16
CA SER A 227 -12.23 7.04 16.47
C SER A 227 -12.07 5.60 15.96
N VAL A 228 -12.37 4.62 16.80
CA VAL A 228 -12.30 3.18 16.45
C VAL A 228 -13.23 2.87 15.27
N VAL A 229 -14.49 3.29 15.33
CA VAL A 229 -15.50 3.01 14.30
C VAL A 229 -15.21 3.79 13.00
N SER A 230 -14.89 5.09 13.09
CA SER A 230 -14.59 5.89 11.90
C SER A 230 -13.32 5.39 11.19
N SER A 231 -12.29 5.03 11.94
CA SER A 231 -11.06 4.45 11.38
C SER A 231 -11.29 3.06 10.79
N ALA A 232 -12.22 2.26 11.34
CA ALA A 232 -12.65 1.01 10.75
C ALA A 232 -13.28 1.23 9.38
N LEU A 233 -14.25 2.14 9.28
CA LEU A 233 -14.96 2.46 8.04
C LEU A 233 -14.03 3.05 6.98
N MET A 234 -13.24 4.08 7.35
CA MET A 234 -12.29 4.71 6.42
C MET A 234 -11.16 3.76 6.02
N GLY A 235 -10.57 3.07 6.99
CA GLY A 235 -9.46 2.17 6.76
C GLY A 235 -9.81 0.99 5.87
N SER A 236 -11.04 0.47 6.00
CA SER A 236 -11.53 -0.63 5.15
C SER A 236 -11.65 -0.25 3.67
N ILE A 237 -11.62 1.05 3.35
CA ILE A 237 -11.76 1.58 1.99
C ILE A 237 -10.42 2.08 1.44
N ASN A 238 -9.66 2.87 2.22
CA ASN A 238 -8.40 3.44 1.74
C ASN A 238 -7.20 2.49 1.88
N GLY A 239 -7.32 1.45 2.71
CA GLY A 239 -6.30 0.41 2.91
C GLY A 239 -4.95 0.90 3.45
N SER A 240 -4.83 2.17 3.80
CA SER A 240 -3.59 2.79 4.27
C SER A 240 -3.73 3.31 5.70
N ALA A 241 -3.01 2.70 6.66
CA ALA A 241 -3.00 3.15 8.04
C ALA A 241 -2.56 4.62 8.16
N VAL A 242 -1.53 5.03 7.42
CA VAL A 242 -1.01 6.40 7.47
C VAL A 242 -2.02 7.41 6.93
N ALA A 243 -2.64 7.11 5.78
CA ALA A 243 -3.68 7.97 5.21
C ALA A 243 -4.88 8.06 6.15
N ASN A 244 -5.25 6.96 6.79
CA ASN A 244 -6.36 6.91 7.74
C ASN A 244 -6.08 7.79 8.97
N VAL A 245 -4.91 7.66 9.63
CA VAL A 245 -4.50 8.53 10.76
C VAL A 245 -4.54 10.01 10.37
N VAL A 246 -4.09 10.37 9.17
CA VAL A 246 -4.10 11.77 8.72
C VAL A 246 -5.53 12.27 8.50
N THR A 247 -6.44 11.43 8.03
CA THR A 247 -7.82 11.81 7.72
C THR A 247 -8.67 11.87 9.00
N THR A 248 -8.72 10.78 9.76
CA THR A 248 -9.57 10.67 10.97
C THR A 248 -8.94 11.33 12.19
N GLY A 249 -7.63 11.16 12.39
CA GLY A 249 -6.91 11.62 13.58
C GLY A 249 -6.88 13.14 13.76
N THR A 250 -7.02 13.92 12.68
CA THR A 250 -7.14 15.38 12.77
C THR A 250 -8.38 15.82 13.55
N PHE A 251 -9.44 15.01 13.55
CA PHE A 251 -10.68 15.24 14.29
C PHE A 251 -10.72 14.46 15.59
N THR A 252 -10.40 13.18 15.55
CA THR A 252 -10.60 12.25 16.66
C THR A 252 -9.62 12.49 17.81
N ILE A 253 -8.33 12.77 17.52
CA ILE A 253 -7.32 13.02 18.55
C ILE A 253 -7.65 14.27 19.40
N PRO A 254 -7.96 15.46 18.82
CA PRO A 254 -8.40 16.61 19.60
C PRO A 254 -9.65 16.33 20.42
N LEU A 255 -10.60 15.57 19.85
CA LEU A 255 -11.85 15.23 20.51
C LEU A 255 -11.62 14.30 21.72
N MET A 256 -10.81 13.27 21.59
CA MET A 256 -10.40 12.40 22.71
C MET A 256 -9.71 13.17 23.84
N LYS A 257 -8.81 14.09 23.48
CA LYS A 257 -8.11 14.95 24.47
C LYS A 257 -9.09 15.86 25.22
N LYS A 258 -10.10 16.40 24.52
CA LYS A 258 -11.12 17.25 25.14
C LYS A 258 -11.96 16.53 26.19
N VAL A 259 -12.22 15.25 26.02
CA VAL A 259 -12.99 14.41 26.96
C VAL A 259 -12.14 13.90 28.14
N GLY A 260 -10.83 14.07 28.09
CA GLY A 260 -9.93 13.75 29.21
C GLY A 260 -8.97 12.59 28.99
N TYR A 261 -8.87 12.05 27.76
CA TYR A 261 -7.81 11.11 27.44
C TYR A 261 -6.45 11.82 27.36
N THR A 262 -5.38 11.13 27.77
CA THR A 262 -4.02 11.64 27.60
C THR A 262 -3.65 11.71 26.10
N PRO A 263 -2.79 12.65 25.69
CA PRO A 263 -2.35 12.77 24.31
C PRO A 263 -1.75 11.48 23.74
N GLU A 264 -0.99 10.77 24.58
CA GLU A 264 -0.34 9.50 24.24
C GLU A 264 -1.35 8.40 23.96
N PHE A 265 -2.37 8.27 24.80
CA PHE A 265 -3.45 7.30 24.63
C PHE A 265 -4.29 7.62 23.40
N ALA A 266 -4.66 8.91 23.21
CA ALA A 266 -5.40 9.34 22.04
C ALA A 266 -4.64 9.04 20.72
N GLY A 267 -3.33 9.31 20.70
CA GLY A 267 -2.49 8.96 19.57
C GLY A 267 -2.36 7.46 19.36
N ALA A 268 -2.27 6.67 20.43
CA ALA A 268 -2.20 5.21 20.35
C ALA A 268 -3.49 4.59 19.82
N VAL A 269 -4.66 5.02 20.33
CA VAL A 269 -5.97 4.57 19.83
C VAL A 269 -6.10 4.81 18.33
N GLU A 270 -5.79 6.04 17.89
CA GLU A 270 -5.89 6.40 16.48
C GLU A 270 -4.94 5.57 15.60
N ALA A 271 -3.70 5.38 16.04
CA ALA A 271 -2.70 4.60 15.30
C ALA A 271 -3.11 3.12 15.18
N VAL A 272 -3.60 2.52 16.28
CA VAL A 272 -4.05 1.13 16.29
C VAL A 272 -5.34 0.97 15.49
N ALA A 273 -6.34 1.84 15.67
CA ALA A 273 -7.58 1.81 14.91
C ALA A 273 -7.34 1.95 13.40
N SER A 274 -6.46 2.87 13.01
CA SER A 274 -6.11 3.08 11.60
C SER A 274 -5.36 1.89 11.00
N THR A 275 -4.53 1.20 11.79
CA THR A 275 -3.83 -0.02 11.34
C THR A 275 -4.81 -1.16 11.08
N GLY A 276 -5.83 -1.32 11.92
CA GLY A 276 -6.88 -2.33 11.77
C GLY A 276 -7.64 -2.23 10.45
N GLY A 277 -7.76 -1.04 9.85
CA GLY A 277 -8.41 -0.85 8.56
C GLY A 277 -7.78 -1.66 7.42
N GLN A 278 -6.50 -2.01 7.55
CA GLN A 278 -5.82 -2.87 6.58
C GLN A 278 -6.27 -4.35 6.65
N LEU A 279 -6.89 -4.76 7.76
CA LEU A 279 -7.41 -6.11 7.97
C LEU A 279 -8.89 -6.22 7.65
N LEU A 280 -9.62 -5.09 7.67
CA LEU A 280 -11.08 -5.09 7.55
C LEU A 280 -11.51 -4.96 6.07
N PRO A 281 -12.33 -5.90 5.56
CA PRO A 281 -12.93 -5.76 4.22
C PRO A 281 -13.81 -4.49 4.08
N PRO A 282 -14.06 -4.00 2.82
CA PRO A 282 -13.90 -4.72 1.55
C PRO A 282 -12.56 -4.51 0.83
N VAL A 283 -11.83 -3.39 1.04
CA VAL A 283 -10.62 -3.11 0.27
C VAL A 283 -9.38 -3.66 0.96
N MET A 284 -9.29 -3.54 2.28
CA MET A 284 -8.14 -3.97 3.08
C MET A 284 -6.83 -3.27 2.68
N GLY A 285 -5.70 -3.66 3.25
CA GLY A 285 -4.39 -3.17 2.85
C GLY A 285 -3.84 -3.86 1.60
N ALA A 286 -2.82 -3.27 0.98
CA ALA A 286 -2.16 -3.80 -0.21
C ALA A 286 -1.62 -5.24 -0.01
N ALA A 287 -1.36 -5.66 1.22
CA ALA A 287 -0.94 -7.02 1.57
C ALA A 287 -1.96 -8.09 1.12
N ALA A 288 -3.26 -7.81 1.21
CA ALA A 288 -4.30 -8.77 0.83
C ALA A 288 -4.34 -9.02 -0.69
N PHE A 289 -4.06 -8.00 -1.51
CA PHE A 289 -3.93 -8.17 -2.96
C PHE A 289 -2.67 -8.95 -3.33
N VAL A 290 -1.57 -8.70 -2.62
CA VAL A 290 -0.34 -9.48 -2.78
C VAL A 290 -0.57 -10.93 -2.37
N MET A 291 -1.35 -11.18 -1.30
CA MET A 291 -1.76 -12.52 -0.89
C MET A 291 -2.51 -13.23 -2.03
N ALA A 292 -3.47 -12.58 -2.64
CA ALA A 292 -4.22 -13.15 -3.77
C ALA A 292 -3.30 -13.54 -4.93
N ASP A 293 -2.33 -12.68 -5.26
CA ASP A 293 -1.39 -12.92 -6.36
C ASP A 293 -0.37 -14.03 -6.03
N LEU A 294 0.16 -14.06 -4.80
CA LEU A 294 1.13 -15.07 -4.35
C LEU A 294 0.51 -16.47 -4.19
N THR A 295 -0.74 -16.53 -3.73
CA THR A 295 -1.41 -17.81 -3.42
C THR A 295 -2.26 -18.34 -4.55
N GLY A 296 -2.63 -17.48 -5.53
CA GLY A 296 -3.61 -17.79 -6.57
C GLY A 296 -5.05 -17.92 -6.04
N ILE A 297 -5.30 -17.60 -4.76
CA ILE A 297 -6.63 -17.64 -4.15
C ILE A 297 -7.41 -16.39 -4.59
N PRO A 298 -8.66 -16.53 -5.06
CA PRO A 298 -9.47 -15.39 -5.43
C PRO A 298 -9.59 -14.37 -4.30
N TYR A 299 -9.46 -13.09 -4.63
CA TYR A 299 -9.51 -12.00 -3.64
C TYR A 299 -10.84 -11.99 -2.85
N SER A 300 -11.96 -12.36 -3.48
CA SER A 300 -13.26 -12.52 -2.81
C SER A 300 -13.23 -13.55 -1.68
N THR A 301 -12.50 -14.65 -1.85
CA THR A 301 -12.33 -15.69 -0.80
C THR A 301 -11.51 -15.13 0.37
N ILE A 302 -10.46 -14.38 0.08
CA ILE A 302 -9.62 -13.74 1.11
C ILE A 302 -10.44 -12.73 1.92
N ILE A 303 -11.26 -11.90 1.26
CA ILE A 303 -12.17 -10.95 1.91
C ILE A 303 -13.09 -11.66 2.91
N ILE A 304 -13.76 -12.73 2.49
CA ILE A 304 -14.69 -13.46 3.34
C ILE A 304 -13.96 -14.04 4.55
N ALA A 305 -12.78 -14.62 4.36
CA ALA A 305 -11.96 -15.15 5.44
C ALA A 305 -11.48 -14.07 6.42
N ALA A 306 -11.22 -12.86 5.92
CA ALA A 306 -10.74 -11.73 6.72
C ALA A 306 -11.82 -11.04 7.58
N ILE A 307 -13.13 -11.30 7.32
CA ILE A 307 -14.22 -10.65 8.07
C ILE A 307 -14.08 -10.91 9.57
N VAL A 308 -13.94 -12.18 9.95
CA VAL A 308 -13.89 -12.57 11.37
C VAL A 308 -12.66 -12.00 12.08
N PRO A 309 -11.42 -12.18 11.59
CA PRO A 309 -10.24 -11.55 12.19
C PRO A 309 -10.33 -10.02 12.27
N GLY A 310 -10.82 -9.38 11.20
CA GLY A 310 -10.99 -7.94 11.16
C GLY A 310 -11.99 -7.41 12.18
N LEU A 311 -13.14 -8.08 12.33
CA LEU A 311 -14.13 -7.72 13.35
C LEU A 311 -13.59 -7.94 14.76
N LEU A 312 -12.94 -9.07 15.02
CA LEU A 312 -12.34 -9.36 16.33
C LEU A 312 -11.28 -8.31 16.72
N TYR A 313 -10.50 -7.84 15.75
CA TYR A 313 -9.53 -6.77 15.99
C TYR A 313 -10.22 -5.50 16.52
N TYR A 314 -11.28 -5.04 15.84
CA TYR A 314 -11.99 -3.82 16.24
C TYR A 314 -12.81 -3.99 17.52
N VAL A 315 -13.40 -5.17 17.74
CA VAL A 315 -14.10 -5.47 18.99
C VAL A 315 -13.13 -5.45 20.16
N SER A 316 -11.95 -6.08 20.02
CA SER A 316 -10.94 -6.07 21.09
C SER A 316 -10.41 -4.67 21.39
N LEU A 317 -10.21 -3.86 20.35
CA LEU A 317 -9.79 -2.47 20.52
C LEU A 317 -10.88 -1.62 21.20
N GLY A 318 -12.14 -1.75 20.76
CA GLY A 318 -13.27 -1.04 21.37
C GLY A 318 -13.41 -1.41 22.86
N VAL A 319 -13.35 -2.72 23.19
CA VAL A 319 -13.38 -3.15 24.61
C VAL A 319 -12.24 -2.54 25.42
N ALA A 320 -11.01 -2.51 24.87
CA ALA A 320 -9.86 -1.90 25.56
C ALA A 320 -10.06 -0.40 25.80
N VAL A 321 -10.57 0.32 24.79
CA VAL A 321 -10.89 1.76 24.88
C VAL A 321 -11.99 2.02 25.90
N TYR A 322 -13.05 1.22 25.88
CA TYR A 322 -14.16 1.33 26.83
C TYR A 322 -13.71 1.08 28.28
N LEU A 323 -12.90 0.07 28.52
CA LEU A 323 -12.38 -0.25 29.84
C LEU A 323 -11.45 0.87 30.36
N GLU A 324 -10.63 1.45 29.52
CA GLU A 324 -9.80 2.61 29.92
C GLU A 324 -10.68 3.84 30.24
N ALA A 325 -11.75 4.08 29.50
CA ALA A 325 -12.72 5.12 29.81
C ALA A 325 -13.37 4.89 31.19
N CYS A 326 -13.78 3.65 31.49
CA CYS A 326 -14.33 3.29 32.79
C CYS A 326 -13.32 3.49 33.91
N LYS A 327 -12.07 3.06 33.71
CA LYS A 327 -10.97 3.23 34.68
C LYS A 327 -10.69 4.69 35.00
N LYS A 328 -10.77 5.57 33.99
CA LYS A 328 -10.54 7.01 34.18
C LYS A 328 -11.80 7.78 34.61
N GLY A 329 -12.93 7.11 34.72
CA GLY A 329 -14.20 7.77 35.07
C GLY A 329 -14.70 8.77 34.02
N LEU A 330 -14.32 8.55 32.74
CA LEU A 330 -14.73 9.41 31.65
C LEU A 330 -16.22 9.21 31.35
N GLY A 331 -16.94 10.33 31.18
CA GLY A 331 -18.36 10.34 30.86
C GLY A 331 -18.63 10.11 29.36
N SER A 332 -19.92 10.13 29.01
CA SER A 332 -20.38 10.27 27.64
C SER A 332 -20.37 11.74 27.20
N GLU A 333 -20.38 12.01 25.90
CA GLU A 333 -20.58 13.37 25.38
C GLU A 333 -22.03 13.82 25.66
N ASP A 334 -22.23 15.14 25.75
CA ASP A 334 -23.54 15.73 25.92
C ASP A 334 -24.44 15.41 24.72
N GLU A 335 -25.63 14.84 24.97
CA GLU A 335 -26.56 14.42 23.90
C GLU A 335 -26.96 15.56 22.96
N THR A 336 -26.93 16.80 23.45
CA THR A 336 -27.30 18.00 22.65
C THR A 336 -26.27 18.31 21.56
N ARG A 337 -25.03 17.75 21.68
CA ARG A 337 -23.94 17.98 20.76
C ARG A 337 -23.74 16.84 19.76
N LEU A 338 -24.43 15.71 19.97
CA LEU A 338 -24.30 14.55 19.14
C LEU A 338 -25.13 14.67 17.85
N PRO A 339 -24.58 14.34 16.69
CA PRO A 339 -25.37 14.29 15.46
C PRO A 339 -26.42 13.19 15.56
N VAL A 340 -27.62 13.44 15.04
CA VAL A 340 -28.70 12.46 15.02
C VAL A 340 -28.47 11.47 13.89
N VAL A 341 -28.36 10.17 14.21
CA VAL A 341 -28.08 9.07 13.24
C VAL A 341 -28.97 9.16 12.00
N LYS A 342 -30.29 9.38 12.19
CA LYS A 342 -31.25 9.47 11.08
C LYS A 342 -30.98 10.65 10.14
N GLN A 343 -30.51 11.78 10.67
CA GLN A 343 -30.16 12.96 9.87
C GLN A 343 -28.88 12.75 9.09
N VAL A 344 -27.83 12.18 9.74
CA VAL A 344 -26.56 11.84 9.09
C VAL A 344 -26.79 10.84 7.96
N LEU A 345 -27.55 9.77 8.22
CA LEU A 345 -27.89 8.79 7.19
C LEU A 345 -28.68 9.43 6.04
N LYS A 346 -29.69 10.28 6.33
CA LYS A 346 -30.45 10.93 5.28
C LYS A 346 -29.59 11.86 4.41
N ALA A 347 -28.63 12.54 5.02
CA ALA A 347 -27.72 13.47 4.31
C ALA A 347 -26.66 12.78 3.47
N GLY A 348 -26.18 11.56 3.88
CA GLY A 348 -24.98 10.98 3.29
C GLY A 348 -25.08 9.52 2.83
N TRP A 349 -26.26 8.88 2.85
CA TRP A 349 -26.43 7.46 2.50
C TRP A 349 -25.86 7.08 1.13
N TYR A 350 -25.86 8.02 0.18
CA TYR A 350 -25.36 7.80 -1.18
C TYR A 350 -23.84 7.52 -1.22
N HIS A 351 -23.09 7.90 -0.19
CA HIS A 351 -21.66 7.54 -0.07
C HIS A 351 -21.44 6.03 0.13
N ALA A 352 -22.46 5.31 0.62
CA ALA A 352 -22.38 3.86 0.76
C ALA A 352 -22.58 3.13 -0.59
N ILE A 353 -23.23 3.76 -1.58
CA ILE A 353 -23.55 3.09 -2.87
C ILE A 353 -22.31 2.56 -3.58
N PRO A 354 -21.22 3.34 -3.78
CA PRO A 354 -20.02 2.81 -4.47
C PRO A 354 -19.41 1.61 -3.76
N ILE A 355 -19.49 1.59 -2.42
CA ILE A 355 -19.00 0.48 -1.59
C ILE A 355 -19.88 -0.75 -1.76
N VAL A 356 -21.20 -0.57 -1.76
CA VAL A 356 -22.16 -1.66 -2.01
C VAL A 356 -21.97 -2.22 -3.42
N VAL A 357 -21.80 -1.35 -4.43
CA VAL A 357 -21.50 -1.77 -5.81
C VAL A 357 -20.20 -2.58 -5.86
N LEU A 358 -19.16 -2.14 -5.16
CA LEU A 358 -17.89 -2.87 -5.06
C LEU A 358 -18.10 -4.28 -4.50
N ILE A 359 -18.79 -4.38 -3.36
CA ILE A 359 -19.03 -5.66 -2.65
C ILE A 359 -19.89 -6.59 -3.50
N VAL A 360 -20.98 -6.08 -4.08
CA VAL A 360 -21.90 -6.87 -4.92
C VAL A 360 -21.19 -7.35 -6.20
N ALA A 361 -20.39 -6.50 -6.83
CA ALA A 361 -19.62 -6.88 -8.01
C ALA A 361 -18.58 -7.96 -7.69
N LEU A 362 -17.88 -7.83 -6.56
CA LEU A 362 -16.80 -8.71 -6.17
C LEU A 362 -17.29 -10.05 -5.60
N ILE A 363 -18.26 -10.03 -4.69
CA ILE A 363 -18.76 -11.22 -3.98
C ILE A 363 -20.00 -11.78 -4.67
N GLY A 364 -20.96 -10.92 -5.06
CA GLY A 364 -22.23 -11.35 -5.63
C GLY A 364 -22.08 -11.88 -7.07
N PHE A 365 -21.38 -11.14 -7.92
CA PHE A 365 -21.16 -11.53 -9.32
C PHE A 365 -19.84 -12.26 -9.57
N GLY A 366 -18.92 -12.33 -8.60
CA GLY A 366 -17.62 -12.97 -8.73
C GLY A 366 -16.69 -12.28 -9.73
N TYR A 367 -16.87 -10.98 -9.98
CA TYR A 367 -15.99 -10.23 -10.88
C TYR A 367 -14.59 -10.06 -10.28
N SER A 368 -13.60 -9.83 -11.16
CA SER A 368 -12.26 -9.55 -10.73
C SER A 368 -12.20 -8.28 -9.87
N ALA A 369 -11.19 -8.18 -9.00
CA ALA A 369 -10.99 -7.00 -8.16
C ALA A 369 -10.89 -5.71 -9.00
N ASN A 370 -10.23 -5.76 -10.17
CA ASN A 370 -10.12 -4.61 -11.08
C ASN A 370 -11.48 -4.18 -11.63
N THR A 371 -12.24 -5.12 -12.16
CA THR A 371 -13.57 -4.86 -12.73
C THR A 371 -14.50 -4.29 -11.67
N SER A 372 -14.48 -4.85 -10.45
CA SER A 372 -15.30 -4.38 -9.33
C SER A 372 -14.94 -2.95 -8.91
N ALA A 373 -13.64 -2.62 -8.86
CA ALA A 373 -13.19 -1.26 -8.57
C ALA A 373 -13.61 -0.26 -9.65
N ILE A 374 -13.55 -0.62 -10.92
CA ILE A 374 -14.02 0.24 -12.03
C ILE A 374 -15.52 0.51 -11.90
N TYR A 375 -16.35 -0.50 -11.62
CA TYR A 375 -17.78 -0.29 -11.41
C TYR A 375 -18.05 0.62 -10.21
N ALA A 376 -17.29 0.48 -9.13
CA ALA A 376 -17.41 1.35 -7.96
C ALA A 376 -17.02 2.81 -8.29
N ILE A 377 -15.96 3.03 -9.07
CA ILE A 377 -15.56 4.37 -9.56
C ILE A 377 -16.64 4.97 -10.46
N ILE A 378 -17.19 4.18 -11.40
CA ILE A 378 -18.27 4.62 -12.28
C ILE A 378 -19.51 5.02 -11.46
N ALA A 379 -19.90 4.19 -10.49
CA ALA A 379 -21.02 4.49 -9.59
C ALA A 379 -20.80 5.80 -8.81
N LEU A 380 -19.58 6.01 -8.30
CA LEU A 380 -19.21 7.23 -7.58
C LEU A 380 -19.32 8.48 -8.48
N LEU A 381 -18.78 8.41 -9.69
CA LEU A 381 -18.87 9.51 -10.66
C LEU A 381 -20.29 9.77 -11.10
N ALA A 382 -21.10 8.73 -11.31
CA ALA A 382 -22.53 8.86 -11.63
C ALA A 382 -23.32 9.58 -10.53
N ILE A 383 -23.03 9.25 -9.25
CA ILE A 383 -23.63 9.97 -8.10
C ILE A 383 -23.24 11.45 -8.13
N GLY A 384 -21.97 11.76 -8.39
CA GLY A 384 -21.52 13.14 -8.51
C GLY A 384 -22.26 13.92 -9.60
N VAL A 385 -22.48 13.30 -10.76
CA VAL A 385 -23.27 13.90 -11.86
C VAL A 385 -24.72 14.12 -11.43
N VAL A 386 -25.36 13.12 -10.82
CA VAL A 386 -26.75 13.21 -10.35
C VAL A 386 -26.92 14.33 -9.32
N ASN A 387 -26.00 14.43 -8.35
CA ASN A 387 -26.05 15.50 -7.33
C ASN A 387 -25.87 16.89 -7.96
N THR A 388 -25.03 17.00 -9.00
CA THR A 388 -24.88 18.25 -9.76
C THR A 388 -26.14 18.62 -10.52
N LEU A 389 -26.80 17.66 -11.16
CA LEU A 389 -28.06 17.88 -11.88
C LEU A 389 -29.21 18.30 -10.94
N ARG A 390 -29.20 17.75 -9.72
CA ARG A 390 -30.15 18.12 -8.65
C ARG A 390 -29.84 19.46 -7.99
N LYS A 391 -28.75 20.12 -8.39
CA LYS A 391 -28.24 21.37 -7.79
C LYS A 391 -27.96 21.26 -6.28
N GLU A 392 -27.84 20.06 -5.75
CA GLU A 392 -27.49 19.82 -4.35
C GLU A 392 -26.03 20.14 -4.09
N HIS A 393 -25.15 19.64 -4.97
CA HIS A 393 -23.70 19.93 -4.94
C HIS A 393 -23.16 19.98 -6.37
N ARG A 394 -22.22 20.88 -6.66
CA ARG A 394 -21.51 20.89 -7.94
C ARG A 394 -20.51 19.74 -8.01
N LEU A 395 -20.35 19.13 -9.20
CA LEU A 395 -19.32 18.12 -9.41
C LEU A 395 -17.95 18.70 -9.09
N PRO A 396 -17.20 18.14 -8.15
CA PRO A 396 -15.94 18.70 -7.69
C PRO A 396 -14.79 18.35 -8.66
N ILE A 397 -14.85 18.85 -9.91
CA ILE A 397 -13.88 18.49 -10.97
C ILE A 397 -12.44 18.74 -10.52
N ARG A 398 -12.19 19.88 -9.87
CA ARG A 398 -10.87 20.21 -9.34
C ARG A 398 -10.42 19.19 -8.29
N GLU A 399 -11.32 18.82 -7.39
CA GLU A 399 -11.07 17.85 -6.32
C GLU A 399 -10.86 16.44 -6.89
N ILE A 400 -11.57 16.08 -7.98
CA ILE A 400 -11.33 14.82 -8.72
C ILE A 400 -9.91 14.80 -9.30
N VAL A 401 -9.47 15.87 -9.95
CA VAL A 401 -8.10 15.97 -10.52
C VAL A 401 -7.07 15.93 -9.40
N ASP A 402 -7.28 16.70 -8.33
CA ASP A 402 -6.39 16.72 -7.16
C ASP A 402 -6.32 15.32 -6.50
N SER A 403 -7.42 14.58 -6.46
CA SER A 403 -7.47 13.20 -5.93
C SER A 403 -6.70 12.22 -6.81
N LEU A 404 -6.81 12.31 -8.13
CA LEU A 404 -6.01 11.49 -9.04
C LEU A 404 -4.51 11.78 -8.89
N ILE A 405 -4.13 13.04 -8.69
CA ILE A 405 -2.75 13.42 -8.40
C ILE A 405 -2.30 12.88 -7.04
N SER A 406 -3.16 12.97 -6.02
CA SER A 406 -2.91 12.43 -4.68
C SER A 406 -2.73 10.92 -4.73
N ALA A 407 -3.61 10.20 -5.43
CA ALA A 407 -3.57 8.75 -5.57
C ALA A 407 -2.23 8.27 -6.16
N ALA A 408 -1.73 8.93 -7.22
CA ALA A 408 -0.44 8.60 -7.79
C ALA A 408 0.71 8.81 -6.79
N LYS A 409 0.67 9.89 -5.99
CA LYS A 409 1.68 10.16 -4.94
C LYS A 409 1.59 9.14 -3.80
N THR A 410 0.39 8.78 -3.38
CA THR A 410 0.13 7.77 -2.34
C THR A 410 0.57 6.36 -2.78
N THR A 411 0.53 6.09 -4.09
CA THR A 411 1.01 4.82 -4.66
C THR A 411 2.54 4.68 -4.61
N VAL A 412 3.31 5.79 -4.59
CA VAL A 412 4.79 5.75 -4.62
C VAL A 412 5.39 4.87 -3.52
N PRO A 413 5.14 5.10 -2.21
CA PRO A 413 5.75 4.27 -1.15
C PRO A 413 5.31 2.81 -1.24
N VAL A 414 4.08 2.52 -1.64
CA VAL A 414 3.55 1.16 -1.76
C VAL A 414 4.24 0.41 -2.90
N ALA A 415 4.33 1.02 -4.08
CA ALA A 415 4.98 0.41 -5.23
C ALA A 415 6.48 0.16 -4.98
N ILE A 416 7.17 1.11 -4.34
CA ILE A 416 8.59 0.94 -3.99
C ILE A 416 8.78 -0.15 -2.93
N ALA A 417 7.87 -0.26 -1.95
CA ALA A 417 7.90 -1.36 -1.00
C ALA A 417 7.72 -2.71 -1.70
N CYS A 418 6.79 -2.81 -2.66
CA CYS A 418 6.58 -4.00 -3.49
C CYS A 418 7.81 -4.33 -4.36
N ALA A 419 8.45 -3.33 -4.98
CA ALA A 419 9.66 -3.54 -5.77
C ALA A 419 10.84 -4.05 -4.92
N CYS A 420 11.03 -3.46 -3.74
CA CYS A 420 12.08 -3.84 -2.80
C CYS A 420 11.84 -5.24 -2.21
N ALA A 421 10.61 -5.54 -1.81
CA ALA A 421 10.21 -6.87 -1.37
C ALA A 421 10.32 -7.90 -2.50
N GLY A 422 10.07 -7.49 -3.75
CA GLY A 422 10.34 -8.29 -4.94
C GLY A 422 11.82 -8.68 -5.08
N ILE A 423 12.76 -7.80 -4.71
CA ILE A 423 14.18 -8.16 -4.65
C ILE A 423 14.39 -9.32 -3.66
N VAL A 424 13.82 -9.23 -2.47
CA VAL A 424 13.92 -10.28 -1.44
C VAL A 424 13.37 -11.60 -1.96
N ILE A 425 12.14 -11.61 -2.49
CA ILE A 425 11.50 -12.82 -3.05
C ILE A 425 12.35 -13.41 -4.17
N GLY A 426 12.81 -12.57 -5.10
CA GLY A 426 13.66 -13.02 -6.20
C GLY A 426 14.93 -13.72 -5.70
N ILE A 427 15.59 -13.16 -4.69
CA ILE A 427 16.77 -13.80 -4.10
C ILE A 427 16.40 -15.07 -3.33
N VAL A 428 15.30 -15.09 -2.60
CA VAL A 428 14.79 -16.30 -1.91
C VAL A 428 14.56 -17.43 -2.92
N SER A 429 13.90 -17.13 -4.05
CA SER A 429 13.66 -18.10 -5.13
C SER A 429 14.96 -18.55 -5.80
N MET A 430 15.83 -17.59 -6.13
CA MET A 430 17.11 -17.85 -6.82
C MET A 430 18.07 -18.73 -6.00
N THR A 431 18.10 -18.54 -4.67
CA THR A 431 19.02 -19.23 -3.77
C THR A 431 18.43 -20.49 -3.13
N GLY A 432 17.09 -20.62 -3.14
CA GLY A 432 16.38 -21.70 -2.48
C GLY A 432 16.39 -21.63 -0.94
N ILE A 433 16.73 -20.45 -0.37
CA ILE A 433 16.82 -20.30 1.10
C ILE A 433 15.47 -20.54 1.79
N GLY A 434 14.33 -20.28 1.13
CA GLY A 434 13.01 -20.55 1.67
C GLY A 434 12.82 -22.03 2.04
N VAL A 435 13.23 -22.95 1.16
CA VAL A 435 13.17 -24.40 1.42
C VAL A 435 14.10 -24.80 2.58
N LYS A 436 15.29 -24.20 2.66
CA LYS A 436 16.21 -24.45 3.77
C LYS A 436 15.65 -23.95 5.09
N PHE A 437 15.07 -22.78 5.11
CA PHE A 437 14.40 -22.23 6.30
C PHE A 437 13.29 -23.16 6.79
N THR A 438 12.43 -23.63 5.90
CA THR A 438 11.41 -24.63 6.21
C THR A 438 12.01 -25.87 6.86
N THR A 439 13.09 -26.41 6.31
CA THR A 439 13.78 -27.58 6.86
C THR A 439 14.33 -27.29 8.26
N ILE A 440 14.90 -26.11 8.48
CA ILE A 440 15.43 -25.69 9.79
C ILE A 440 14.30 -25.63 10.82
N VAL A 441 13.19 -24.95 10.47
CA VAL A 441 12.00 -24.84 11.34
C VAL A 441 11.49 -26.22 11.72
N PHE A 442 11.36 -27.13 10.76
CA PHE A 442 10.92 -28.51 11.01
C PHE A 442 11.87 -29.28 11.94
N ARG A 443 13.19 -29.15 11.74
CA ARG A 443 14.17 -29.83 12.59
C ARG A 443 14.14 -29.32 14.03
N ILE A 444 14.10 -27.99 14.22
CA ILE A 444 14.12 -27.39 15.57
C ILE A 444 12.81 -27.66 16.31
N SER A 445 11.67 -27.63 15.60
CA SER A 445 10.36 -27.88 16.20
C SER A 445 10.10 -29.36 16.48
N GLY A 446 10.92 -30.27 15.96
CA GLY A 446 10.67 -31.72 16.05
C GLY A 446 9.35 -32.14 15.38
N GLY A 447 8.82 -31.35 14.44
CA GLY A 447 7.52 -31.57 13.81
C GLY A 447 6.31 -31.14 14.66
N ASN A 448 6.55 -30.53 15.83
CA ASN A 448 5.47 -30.03 16.67
C ASN A 448 4.91 -28.73 16.11
N LEU A 449 3.61 -28.74 15.73
CA LEU A 449 2.94 -27.60 15.11
C LEU A 449 2.96 -26.35 16.00
N LEU A 450 2.73 -26.49 17.31
CA LEU A 450 2.73 -25.35 18.24
C LEU A 450 4.11 -24.68 18.29
N ALA A 451 5.17 -25.48 18.38
CA ALA A 451 6.54 -24.96 18.35
C ALA A 451 6.86 -24.22 17.03
N MET A 452 6.39 -24.74 15.89
CA MET A 452 6.52 -24.08 14.58
C MET A 452 5.79 -22.74 14.56
N LEU A 453 4.56 -22.70 15.02
CA LEU A 453 3.76 -21.47 15.11
C LEU A 453 4.45 -20.40 15.97
N VAL A 454 4.98 -20.79 17.15
CA VAL A 454 5.71 -19.87 18.03
C VAL A 454 6.99 -19.36 17.35
N MET A 455 7.75 -20.23 16.67
CA MET A 455 8.96 -19.81 15.96
C MET A 455 8.65 -18.82 14.82
N ILE A 456 7.60 -19.11 14.04
CA ILE A 456 7.18 -18.24 12.95
C ILE A 456 6.62 -16.93 13.51
N MET A 457 5.85 -16.96 14.60
CA MET A 457 5.36 -15.77 15.29
C MET A 457 6.54 -14.86 15.69
N LEU A 458 7.56 -15.39 16.34
CA LEU A 458 8.76 -14.64 16.73
C LEU A 458 9.48 -14.05 15.51
N ALA A 459 9.65 -14.85 14.44
CA ALA A 459 10.23 -14.38 13.21
C ALA A 459 9.41 -13.24 12.57
N CYS A 460 8.08 -13.37 12.53
CA CYS A 460 7.18 -12.33 12.01
C CYS A 460 7.23 -11.04 12.83
N ILE A 461 7.30 -11.13 14.17
CA ILE A 461 7.44 -9.97 15.05
C ILE A 461 8.76 -9.24 14.73
N VAL A 462 9.88 -9.96 14.66
CA VAL A 462 11.19 -9.36 14.36
C VAL A 462 11.21 -8.75 12.96
N MET A 463 10.71 -9.47 11.95
CA MET A 463 10.68 -8.98 10.58
C MET A 463 9.67 -7.84 10.37
N GLY A 464 8.61 -7.79 11.16
CA GLY A 464 7.57 -6.74 11.07
C GLY A 464 7.99 -5.41 11.70
N MET A 465 9.01 -5.39 12.56
CA MET A 465 9.45 -4.14 13.22
C MET A 465 10.00 -3.14 12.21
N GLY A 466 9.33 -1.98 12.10
CA GLY A 466 9.77 -0.88 11.24
C GLY A 466 9.56 -1.09 9.73
N LEU A 467 8.79 -2.09 9.34
CA LEU A 467 8.39 -2.30 7.95
C LEU A 467 6.93 -1.87 7.71
N PRO A 468 6.61 -1.33 6.52
CA PRO A 468 5.22 -1.21 6.11
C PRO A 468 4.56 -2.59 6.03
N SER A 469 3.27 -2.65 6.34
CA SER A 469 2.50 -3.91 6.43
C SER A 469 2.61 -4.79 5.16
N THR A 470 2.59 -4.19 3.98
CA THR A 470 2.73 -4.93 2.71
C THR A 470 4.10 -5.62 2.62
N ALA A 471 5.18 -4.90 2.91
CA ALA A 471 6.53 -5.46 2.89
C ALA A 471 6.73 -6.53 3.97
N ALA A 472 6.25 -6.27 5.20
CA ALA A 472 6.28 -7.21 6.30
C ALA A 472 5.54 -8.51 5.95
N TYR A 473 4.32 -8.39 5.39
CA TYR A 473 3.56 -9.56 4.93
C TYR A 473 4.31 -10.35 3.86
N ILE A 474 4.82 -9.68 2.81
CA ILE A 474 5.51 -10.35 1.70
C ILE A 474 6.68 -11.20 2.21
N ILE A 475 7.50 -10.63 3.10
CA ILE A 475 8.68 -11.32 3.63
C ILE A 475 8.27 -12.46 4.56
N ALA A 476 7.33 -12.22 5.48
CA ALA A 476 6.81 -13.23 6.40
C ALA A 476 6.17 -14.40 5.64
N ALA A 477 5.36 -14.12 4.63
CA ALA A 477 4.71 -15.11 3.79
C ALA A 477 5.72 -15.93 2.97
N SER A 478 6.72 -15.26 2.37
CA SER A 478 7.72 -15.96 1.53
C SER A 478 8.60 -16.93 2.32
N ILE A 479 8.78 -16.69 3.62
CA ILE A 479 9.67 -17.50 4.47
C ILE A 479 8.87 -18.41 5.41
N GLY A 480 7.79 -17.90 6.02
CA GLY A 480 7.03 -18.61 7.05
C GLY A 480 5.90 -19.50 6.51
N ALA A 481 5.12 -19.02 5.54
CA ALA A 481 3.97 -19.76 5.03
C ALA A 481 4.34 -21.13 4.43
N PRO A 482 5.44 -21.30 3.67
CA PRO A 482 5.82 -22.62 3.17
C PRO A 482 6.04 -23.65 4.25
N ALA A 483 6.57 -23.27 5.43
CA ALA A 483 6.78 -24.18 6.55
C ALA A 483 5.43 -24.68 7.13
N LEU A 484 4.46 -23.79 7.28
CA LEU A 484 3.12 -24.13 7.77
C LEU A 484 2.34 -24.99 6.77
N ILE A 485 2.44 -24.67 5.48
CA ILE A 485 1.81 -25.45 4.41
C ILE A 485 2.38 -26.87 4.36
N GLN A 486 3.69 -27.02 4.52
CA GLN A 486 4.33 -28.33 4.60
C GLN A 486 3.90 -29.10 5.86
N ALA A 487 3.57 -28.43 6.96
CA ALA A 487 2.99 -29.03 8.16
C ALA A 487 1.51 -29.41 8.00
N GLY A 488 0.92 -29.24 6.81
CA GLY A 488 -0.46 -29.61 6.51
C GLY A 488 -1.50 -28.52 6.78
N ILE A 489 -1.07 -27.27 7.07
CA ILE A 489 -1.99 -26.14 7.24
C ILE A 489 -2.46 -25.67 5.86
N PRO A 490 -3.77 -25.48 5.64
CA PRO A 490 -4.28 -24.92 4.39
C PRO A 490 -3.63 -23.58 4.04
N THR A 491 -3.32 -23.34 2.76
CA THR A 491 -2.60 -22.16 2.28
C THR A 491 -3.19 -20.84 2.81
N LEU A 492 -4.52 -20.68 2.76
CA LEU A 492 -5.17 -19.47 3.23
C LEU A 492 -4.99 -19.25 4.74
N ALA A 493 -5.01 -20.33 5.53
CA ALA A 493 -4.80 -20.25 6.98
C ALA A 493 -3.34 -20.04 7.36
N ALA A 494 -2.39 -20.48 6.54
CA ALA A 494 -0.96 -20.27 6.73
C ALA A 494 -0.55 -18.82 6.44
N HIS A 495 -1.20 -18.16 5.47
CA HIS A 495 -0.98 -16.76 5.07
C HIS A 495 -1.78 -15.78 5.92
#